data_98c343e4c746d73b32655cb2df5ca3fe
#
_entry.id   98c343e4c746d73b32655cb2df5ca3fe
#
_cell.length_a   1.000
_cell.length_b   1.000
_cell.length_c   1.000
_cell.angle_alpha   90.00
_cell.angle_beta   90.00
_cell.angle_gamma   90.00
#
_symmetry.space_group_name_H-M   'P 1'
#
loop_
_entity.id
_entity.type
_entity.pdbx_description
1 polymer ?
#
loop_
_entity_poly.entity_id
_entity_poly.type
_entity_poly.pdbx_seq_one_letter_code
_entity_poly.pdbx_strand_id
1 'polypeptide(L)'
;MLQGTDEITRADERTDPPHSSPQQSPTPSPSGIHSSPAWPAPAPSPMAAPSPRDPETGPRLGGGEARQEIAIARETRAAGLVAGLTGAQIAAEIHDRCGPRAGTSRIRAYRLALGVSLADVVAQIRAWYASEGRPAPRFSETLLSAYETGQKRPGPEYLHYLCAVYRAEPSDLGYDSRCFCGRPHRAVPCAPPAAQSPAPAGAPGGAATGPVVAGDLPGRPVPAAPMPGEGPGFPADPRPAEDDDDLLRRVQLRMIADAPAGADSQFLGAVERIRRRMDDALVGGTVSATMLDQWEETTAGYGNQYLTVPPLRLLCDVLLDFGDVRRMCEHRQPLDFSERLCRLAAQLAGLAGMIMIDVGHQRLARSFFRTARTAGDETGDRKLRAWVAVREALVPLYYGDPAEAVGLARAAAGLAGRNACVAAAMAPVAEARALARVAARRGGAATSQGLRRASGLLDSAHEALARLPGTERGDSAFGYTERQLLFHEGDTLVTLAHHRGAEHALTRALRLYSAEEVLDRSLATLGLARCRLAADEPEEALRLGKETLLAVPREHRSEIMVRAARSLGDCVAGRHGEVQAVQEYREALVSA
;
A
#
# COMPACT_ATOMS: atom_id res chain seq x y z
N MET A 1 -67.39 -32.98 -4.06
CA MET A 1 -68.65 -32.51 -3.43
C MET A 1 -68.44 -31.06 -3.08
N LEU A 2 -69.08 -30.22 -3.89
CA LEU A 2 -69.88 -29.02 -3.58
C LEU A 2 -69.07 -27.83 -3.04
N GLN A 3 -68.77 -26.78 -3.87
CA GLN A 3 -69.66 -25.66 -4.26
C GLN A 3 -69.93 -24.70 -3.08
N GLY A 4 -69.70 -23.41 -3.17
CA GLY A 4 -70.15 -22.35 -4.06
C GLY A 4 -69.46 -21.03 -3.65
N THR A 5 -69.04 -20.19 -4.54
CA THR A 5 -69.75 -19.07 -5.21
C THR A 5 -70.32 -18.01 -4.27
N ASP A 6 -69.89 -16.77 -4.43
CA ASP A 6 -70.51 -15.56 -5.05
C ASP A 6 -69.74 -14.34 -4.59
N GLU A 7 -69.17 -13.50 -5.39
CA GLU A 7 -69.62 -12.47 -6.37
C GLU A 7 -70.28 -11.22 -5.75
N ILE A 8 -69.91 -10.08 -6.35
CA ILE A 8 -70.66 -8.80 -6.49
C ILE A 8 -70.29 -7.70 -5.49
N THR A 9 -69.99 -6.41 -5.80
CA THR A 9 -70.02 -5.53 -6.98
C THR A 9 -69.44 -4.13 -6.62
N ARG A 10 -68.78 -3.46 -7.56
CA ARG A 10 -68.72 -2.07 -7.96
C ARG A 10 -69.31 -0.92 -7.12
N ALA A 11 -68.55 0.19 -7.07
CA ALA A 11 -68.80 1.57 -7.65
C ALA A 11 -67.73 2.49 -7.09
N ASP A 12 -66.85 3.11 -7.86
CA ASP A 12 -66.94 4.29 -8.72
C ASP A 12 -67.38 5.56 -7.97
N GLU A 13 -66.46 6.52 -7.84
CA GLU A 13 -66.69 7.90 -8.16
C GLU A 13 -65.44 8.78 -7.95
N ARG A 14 -65.16 9.52 -8.98
CA ARG A 14 -64.13 10.58 -9.16
C ARG A 14 -64.48 11.82 -8.35
N THR A 15 -63.48 12.60 -7.98
CA THR A 15 -63.43 14.06 -8.20
C THR A 15 -62.09 14.65 -7.81
N ASP A 16 -61.40 15.25 -8.78
CA ASP A 16 -60.38 16.30 -8.70
C ASP A 16 -61.03 17.66 -8.87
N PRO A 17 -60.28 18.82 -8.86
CA PRO A 17 -59.53 19.49 -7.77
C PRO A 17 -60.12 20.91 -7.49
N PRO A 18 -59.52 21.85 -6.81
CA PRO A 18 -58.77 22.92 -7.50
C PRO A 18 -57.56 23.55 -6.79
N HIS A 19 -56.71 24.10 -7.62
CA HIS A 19 -55.64 25.08 -7.47
C HIS A 19 -55.77 26.13 -6.38
N SER A 20 -54.61 26.47 -5.74
CA SER A 20 -54.15 27.85 -5.59
C SER A 20 -52.70 27.95 -5.09
N SER A 21 -51.88 28.61 -5.85
CA SER A 21 -50.54 29.14 -5.54
C SER A 21 -50.67 30.54 -4.91
N PRO A 22 -49.61 31.29 -4.65
CA PRO A 22 -48.61 31.20 -3.57
C PRO A 22 -48.61 32.46 -2.69
N GLN A 23 -48.03 32.42 -1.50
CA GLN A 23 -47.72 33.65 -0.78
C GLN A 23 -46.26 33.65 -0.28
N GLN A 24 -45.65 34.77 -0.58
CA GLN A 24 -44.31 35.22 -0.30
C GLN A 24 -44.06 35.51 1.20
N SER A 25 -42.88 35.13 1.68
CA SER A 25 -41.96 35.82 2.58
C SER A 25 -42.48 36.49 3.88
N PRO A 26 -41.69 36.53 4.97
CA PRO A 26 -40.49 37.36 5.01
C PRO A 26 -39.29 36.78 5.80
N THR A 27 -38.13 37.26 5.39
CA THR A 27 -36.84 37.17 6.07
C THR A 27 -36.84 37.92 7.41
N PRO A 28 -36.09 37.49 8.43
CA PRO A 28 -35.56 38.40 9.42
C PRO A 28 -34.03 38.59 9.26
N SER A 29 -33.65 39.85 9.26
CA SER A 29 -32.27 40.36 9.33
C SER A 29 -31.61 40.11 10.66
N PRO A 30 -30.27 40.20 10.72
CA PRO A 30 -29.46 39.72 11.84
C PRO A 30 -29.16 40.81 12.85
N SER A 31 -29.09 40.45 14.12
CA SER A 31 -28.39 41.25 15.12
C SER A 31 -27.80 40.34 16.21
N GLY A 32 -26.51 40.52 16.45
CA GLY A 32 -25.81 39.86 17.57
C GLY A 32 -24.32 39.65 17.29
N ILE A 33 -23.59 40.78 17.24
CA ILE A 33 -22.11 40.81 17.22
C ILE A 33 -21.61 40.38 18.60
N HIS A 34 -20.92 39.22 18.69
CA HIS A 34 -19.97 38.96 19.76
C HIS A 34 -18.57 38.97 19.18
N SER A 35 -17.88 40.07 19.45
CA SER A 35 -16.46 40.32 19.20
C SER A 35 -15.58 39.37 20.01
N SER A 36 -14.80 38.54 19.34
CA SER A 36 -13.59 37.91 19.88
C SER A 36 -12.37 38.78 19.60
N PRO A 37 -11.40 38.84 20.51
CA PRO A 37 -10.33 39.85 20.46
C PRO A 37 -9.35 39.53 19.32
N ALA A 38 -9.08 40.58 18.54
CA ALA A 38 -8.05 40.61 17.52
C ALA A 38 -6.65 40.56 18.16
N TRP A 39 -5.82 39.69 17.64
CA TRP A 39 -4.37 39.71 17.88
C TRP A 39 -3.75 40.87 17.10
N PRO A 40 -2.80 41.62 17.70
CA PRO A 40 -2.19 42.77 17.04
C PRO A 40 -1.26 42.32 15.91
N ALA A 41 -1.34 42.99 14.78
CA ALA A 41 -0.42 42.87 13.69
C ALA A 41 1.02 43.25 14.12
N PRO A 42 2.05 42.51 13.65
CA PRO A 42 3.44 42.91 13.93
C PRO A 42 3.80 44.16 13.13
N ALA A 43 4.44 45.10 13.84
CA ALA A 43 4.98 46.31 13.26
C ALA A 43 6.03 46.04 12.16
N PRO A 44 6.19 46.92 11.17
CA PRO A 44 7.20 46.77 10.14
C PRO A 44 8.59 47.01 10.72
N SER A 45 9.47 46.01 10.57
CA SER A 45 10.88 46.12 10.91
C SER A 45 11.62 47.00 9.90
N PRO A 46 12.63 47.77 10.36
CA PRO A 46 13.34 48.72 9.50
C PRO A 46 14.16 48.01 8.43
N MET A 47 14.21 48.64 7.26
CA MET A 47 15.01 48.24 6.11
C MET A 47 16.50 48.07 6.48
N ALA A 48 16.98 46.82 6.42
CA ALA A 48 18.42 46.55 6.41
C ALA A 48 18.96 46.74 4.99
N ALA A 49 20.09 47.38 4.92
CA ALA A 49 20.84 47.70 3.70
C ALA A 49 21.20 46.45 2.89
N PRO A 50 21.35 46.54 1.56
CA PRO A 50 21.62 45.39 0.73
C PRO A 50 23.06 44.92 0.93
N SER A 51 23.25 43.68 1.34
CA SER A 51 24.49 42.94 1.30
C SER A 51 24.80 42.50 -0.13
N PRO A 52 26.07 42.29 -0.48
CA PRO A 52 26.50 42.16 -1.86
C PRO A 52 25.91 40.92 -2.56
N ARG A 53 25.60 41.11 -3.82
CA ARG A 53 25.09 40.11 -4.75
C ARG A 53 26.15 39.04 -4.97
N ASP A 54 25.83 37.81 -4.56
CA ASP A 54 26.44 36.62 -5.13
C ASP A 54 25.70 36.26 -6.42
N PRO A 55 26.44 36.10 -7.53
CA PRO A 55 25.85 35.76 -8.82
C PRO A 55 25.87 34.24 -9.02
N GLU A 56 24.78 33.56 -8.83
CA GLU A 56 24.57 32.26 -9.51
C GLU A 56 23.08 32.01 -9.75
N THR A 57 22.56 32.76 -10.73
CA THR A 57 21.40 32.31 -11.49
C THR A 57 21.89 31.22 -12.44
N GLY A 58 21.82 29.98 -12.04
CA GLY A 58 22.16 28.84 -12.90
C GLY A 58 21.28 28.80 -14.14
N PRO A 59 21.82 28.44 -15.30
CA PRO A 59 21.10 28.39 -16.56
C PRO A 59 19.97 27.38 -16.52
N ARG A 60 18.87 27.70 -17.19
CA ARG A 60 17.80 26.72 -17.46
C ARG A 60 18.40 25.58 -18.27
N LEU A 61 18.45 24.39 -17.70
CA LEU A 61 18.98 23.20 -18.37
C LEU A 61 18.26 22.96 -19.70
N GLY A 62 19.01 22.75 -20.78
CA GLY A 62 18.46 22.23 -22.02
C GLY A 62 17.86 20.84 -21.83
N GLY A 63 16.84 20.48 -22.62
CA GLY A 63 16.12 19.20 -22.44
C GLY A 63 17.00 17.94 -22.46
N GLY A 64 18.24 18.02 -22.99
CA GLY A 64 19.24 16.95 -22.97
C GLY A 64 19.93 16.78 -21.62
N GLU A 65 20.29 17.89 -20.96
CA GLU A 65 20.99 17.89 -19.68
C GLU A 65 20.10 17.39 -18.54
N ALA A 66 18.80 17.74 -18.55
CA ALA A 66 17.85 17.24 -17.58
C ALA A 66 17.61 15.71 -17.69
N ARG A 67 17.63 15.16 -18.91
CA ARG A 67 17.54 13.71 -19.11
C ARG A 67 18.79 13.00 -18.62
N GLN A 68 19.96 13.57 -18.85
CA GLN A 68 21.24 13.02 -18.39
C GLN A 68 21.35 13.06 -16.86
N GLU A 69 20.90 14.13 -16.21
CA GLU A 69 20.81 14.23 -14.75
C GLU A 69 19.96 13.11 -14.15
N ILE A 70 18.76 12.89 -14.70
CA ILE A 70 17.85 11.84 -14.23
C ILE A 70 18.47 10.44 -14.41
N ALA A 71 19.19 10.21 -15.52
CA ALA A 71 19.85 8.94 -15.77
C ALA A 71 20.97 8.68 -14.74
N ILE A 72 21.85 9.67 -14.49
CA ILE A 72 22.92 9.58 -13.49
C ILE A 72 22.33 9.37 -12.09
N ALA A 73 21.27 10.10 -11.73
CA ALA A 73 20.64 9.97 -10.43
C ALA A 73 20.02 8.59 -10.22
N ARG A 74 19.39 8.01 -11.25
CA ARG A 74 18.85 6.63 -11.21
C ARG A 74 19.95 5.59 -11.03
N GLU A 75 21.03 5.72 -11.79
CA GLU A 75 22.20 4.84 -11.68
C GLU A 75 22.83 4.90 -10.28
N THR A 76 23.07 6.11 -9.78
CA THR A 76 23.64 6.34 -8.45
C THR A 76 22.73 5.78 -7.35
N ARG A 77 21.42 6.00 -7.48
CA ARG A 77 20.43 5.45 -6.55
C ARG A 77 20.44 3.91 -6.57
N ALA A 78 20.45 3.31 -7.76
CA ALA A 78 20.47 1.86 -7.88
C ALA A 78 21.75 1.26 -7.28
N ALA A 79 22.92 1.84 -7.59
CA ALA A 79 24.20 1.40 -7.03
C ALA A 79 24.25 1.58 -5.51
N GLY A 80 23.79 2.73 -4.99
CA GLY A 80 23.76 3.01 -3.55
C GLY A 80 22.84 2.07 -2.78
N LEU A 81 21.66 1.73 -3.31
CA LEU A 81 20.75 0.76 -2.70
C LEU A 81 21.37 -0.65 -2.65
N VAL A 82 22.08 -1.05 -3.71
CA VAL A 82 22.81 -2.34 -3.74
C VAL A 82 23.94 -2.36 -2.72
N ALA A 83 24.64 -1.21 -2.54
CA ALA A 83 25.72 -1.05 -1.56
C ALA A 83 25.22 -0.87 -0.11
N GLY A 84 23.89 -0.84 0.13
CA GLY A 84 23.30 -0.64 1.46
C GLY A 84 23.47 0.80 1.98
N LEU A 85 23.67 1.78 1.11
CA LEU A 85 23.81 3.19 1.49
C LEU A 85 22.47 3.76 1.95
N THR A 86 22.52 4.65 2.92
CA THR A 86 21.35 5.41 3.38
C THR A 86 20.90 6.42 2.31
N GLY A 87 19.63 6.82 2.36
CA GLY A 87 19.08 7.85 1.46
C GLY A 87 19.90 9.15 1.48
N ALA A 88 20.44 9.53 2.64
CA ALA A 88 21.32 10.70 2.80
C ALA A 88 22.66 10.53 2.05
N GLN A 89 23.28 9.35 2.13
CA GLN A 89 24.52 9.06 1.41
C GLN A 89 24.30 9.04 -0.10
N ILE A 90 23.21 8.43 -0.55
CA ILE A 90 22.82 8.42 -1.97
C ILE A 90 22.54 9.84 -2.46
N ALA A 91 21.86 10.68 -1.67
CA ALA A 91 21.58 12.07 -2.02
C ALA A 91 22.86 12.90 -2.13
N ALA A 92 23.82 12.71 -1.22
CA ALA A 92 25.12 13.36 -1.28
C ALA A 92 25.87 12.98 -2.55
N GLU A 93 25.92 11.70 -2.90
CA GLU A 93 26.59 11.22 -4.11
C GLU A 93 25.90 11.73 -5.39
N ILE A 94 24.57 11.79 -5.44
CA ILE A 94 23.85 12.39 -6.56
C ILE A 94 24.19 13.88 -6.68
N HIS A 95 24.23 14.61 -5.56
CA HIS A 95 24.60 16.02 -5.55
C HIS A 95 26.02 16.23 -6.09
N ASP A 96 26.98 15.42 -5.64
CA ASP A 96 28.40 15.53 -6.05
C ASP A 96 28.59 15.20 -7.54
N ARG A 97 27.86 14.23 -8.08
CA ARG A 97 27.93 13.82 -9.49
C ARG A 97 27.19 14.76 -10.43
N CYS A 98 26.02 15.26 -10.02
CA CYS A 98 25.12 16.06 -10.88
C CYS A 98 25.23 17.57 -10.62
N GLY A 99 25.57 17.99 -9.39
CA GLY A 99 25.66 19.40 -9.00
C GLY A 99 26.58 20.24 -9.91
N PRO A 100 27.85 19.84 -10.17
CA PRO A 100 28.78 20.62 -10.98
C PRO A 100 28.37 20.75 -12.46
N ARG A 101 27.59 19.80 -12.99
CA ARG A 101 27.19 19.74 -14.41
C ARG A 101 25.78 20.24 -14.66
N ALA A 102 24.86 19.91 -13.78
CA ALA A 102 23.44 20.16 -13.97
C ALA A 102 22.87 21.14 -12.93
N GLY A 103 23.67 21.68 -12.03
CA GLY A 103 23.20 22.59 -10.97
C GLY A 103 22.22 21.91 -10.00
N THR A 104 22.32 20.59 -9.80
CA THR A 104 21.41 19.81 -8.96
C THR A 104 21.55 20.24 -7.51
N SER A 105 20.51 20.88 -6.96
CA SER A 105 20.51 21.29 -5.56
C SER A 105 20.40 20.08 -4.61
N ARG A 106 20.77 20.25 -3.34
CA ARG A 106 20.64 19.20 -2.33
C ARG A 106 19.18 18.76 -2.13
N ILE A 107 18.21 19.69 -2.17
CA ILE A 107 16.78 19.36 -2.12
C ILE A 107 16.38 18.42 -3.27
N ARG A 108 16.83 18.73 -4.49
CA ARG A 108 16.57 17.91 -5.67
C ARG A 108 17.28 16.57 -5.59
N ALA A 109 18.52 16.53 -5.13
CA ALA A 109 19.29 15.30 -4.93
C ALA A 109 18.60 14.35 -3.94
N TYR A 110 18.04 14.86 -2.84
CA TYR A 110 17.27 14.07 -1.89
C TYR A 110 15.99 13.49 -2.52
N ARG A 111 15.24 14.27 -3.28
CA ARG A 111 14.06 13.76 -3.99
C ARG A 111 14.43 12.66 -4.98
N LEU A 112 15.49 12.86 -5.75
CA LEU A 112 15.98 11.86 -6.70
C LEU A 112 16.52 10.59 -6.01
N ALA A 113 17.21 10.75 -4.87
CA ALA A 113 17.69 9.63 -4.06
C ALA A 113 16.54 8.77 -3.50
N LEU A 114 15.43 9.41 -3.12
CA LEU A 114 14.24 8.71 -2.67
C LEU A 114 13.39 8.16 -3.83
N GLY A 115 13.65 8.64 -5.06
CA GLY A 115 12.91 8.22 -6.26
C GLY A 115 11.45 8.66 -6.28
N VAL A 116 11.13 9.77 -5.60
CA VAL A 116 9.77 10.32 -5.54
C VAL A 116 9.58 11.46 -6.53
N SER A 117 8.36 11.63 -7.05
CA SER A 117 8.01 12.75 -7.93
C SER A 117 7.74 14.04 -7.13
N LEU A 118 7.71 15.18 -7.81
CA LEU A 118 7.29 16.46 -7.21
C LEU A 118 5.89 16.34 -6.62
N ALA A 119 4.97 15.67 -7.34
CA ALA A 119 3.59 15.44 -6.91
C ALA A 119 3.53 14.62 -5.61
N ASP A 120 4.38 13.60 -5.46
CA ASP A 120 4.41 12.75 -4.26
C ASP A 120 4.84 13.55 -3.02
N VAL A 121 5.87 14.39 -3.14
CA VAL A 121 6.33 15.25 -2.04
C VAL A 121 5.25 16.24 -1.64
N VAL A 122 4.58 16.87 -2.61
CA VAL A 122 3.46 17.79 -2.35
C VAL A 122 2.31 17.08 -1.66
N ALA A 123 1.98 15.86 -2.10
CA ALA A 123 0.92 15.05 -1.49
C ALA A 123 1.25 14.67 -0.04
N GLN A 124 2.50 14.30 0.26
CA GLN A 124 2.95 13.97 1.61
C GLN A 124 2.90 15.19 2.55
N ILE A 125 3.35 16.35 2.09
CA ILE A 125 3.28 17.59 2.89
C ILE A 125 1.82 17.95 3.17
N ARG A 126 0.92 17.86 2.19
CA ARG A 126 -0.52 18.10 2.39
C ARG A 126 -1.15 17.12 3.37
N ALA A 127 -0.77 15.84 3.29
CA ALA A 127 -1.25 14.83 4.23
C ALA A 127 -0.82 15.15 5.66
N TRP A 128 0.38 15.67 5.87
CA TRP A 128 0.85 16.09 7.19
C TRP A 128 0.08 17.27 7.75
N TYR A 129 -0.18 18.32 6.95
CA TYR A 129 -1.03 19.42 7.39
C TYR A 129 -2.42 18.94 7.80
N ALA A 130 -2.99 17.99 7.03
CA ALA A 130 -4.29 17.40 7.36
C ALA A 130 -4.24 16.58 8.67
N SER A 131 -3.15 15.86 8.93
CA SER A 131 -2.98 15.09 10.17
C SER A 131 -2.83 15.98 11.42
N GLU A 132 -2.32 17.20 11.24
CA GLU A 132 -2.22 18.22 12.29
C GLU A 132 -3.49 19.08 12.44
N GLY A 133 -4.55 18.75 11.68
CA GLY A 133 -5.81 19.53 11.68
C GLY A 133 -5.66 20.93 11.07
N ARG A 134 -4.63 21.18 10.28
CA ARG A 134 -4.31 22.48 9.69
C ARG A 134 -4.89 22.62 8.28
N PRO A 135 -5.26 23.82 7.85
CA PRO A 135 -5.75 24.05 6.49
C PRO A 135 -4.68 23.69 5.45
N ALA A 136 -5.13 23.24 4.28
CA ALA A 136 -4.23 22.83 3.21
C ALA A 136 -3.20 23.93 2.87
N PRO A 137 -1.89 23.62 2.82
CA PRO A 137 -0.86 24.61 2.56
C PRO A 137 -0.89 25.05 1.09
N ARG A 138 -0.45 26.26 0.81
CA ARG A 138 -0.20 26.74 -0.55
C ARG A 138 1.10 26.16 -1.12
N PHE A 139 1.34 24.88 -0.89
CA PHE A 139 2.50 24.15 -1.37
C PHE A 139 2.14 23.42 -2.67
N SER A 140 2.88 23.71 -3.75
CA SER A 140 2.62 23.18 -5.10
C SER A 140 3.90 22.62 -5.71
N GLU A 141 3.76 21.82 -6.75
CA GLU A 141 4.90 21.31 -7.53
C GLU A 141 5.76 22.44 -8.10
N THR A 142 5.13 23.52 -8.57
CA THR A 142 5.84 24.72 -9.06
C THR A 142 6.68 25.37 -7.97
N LEU A 143 6.16 25.44 -6.73
CA LEU A 143 6.90 25.99 -5.59
C LEU A 143 8.06 25.08 -5.19
N LEU A 144 7.85 23.78 -5.15
CA LEU A 144 8.92 22.81 -4.86
C LEU A 144 9.99 22.84 -5.95
N SER A 145 9.60 22.91 -7.22
CA SER A 145 10.55 23.07 -8.34
C SER A 145 11.36 24.37 -8.22
N ALA A 146 10.75 25.46 -7.75
CA ALA A 146 11.47 26.71 -7.49
C ALA A 146 12.50 26.59 -6.34
N TYR A 147 12.22 25.73 -5.34
CA TYR A 147 13.20 25.42 -4.29
C TYR A 147 14.32 24.52 -4.82
N GLU A 148 14.01 23.55 -5.65
CA GLU A 148 14.99 22.66 -6.28
C GLU A 148 15.93 23.36 -7.25
N THR A 149 15.46 24.41 -7.91
CA THR A 149 16.27 25.23 -8.84
C THR A 149 16.96 26.42 -8.16
N GLY A 150 16.78 26.58 -6.85
CA GLY A 150 17.36 27.70 -6.12
C GLY A 150 16.71 29.07 -6.38
N GLN A 151 15.63 29.12 -7.20
CA GLN A 151 14.91 30.36 -7.51
C GLN A 151 14.20 30.94 -6.28
N LYS A 152 13.84 30.09 -5.32
CA LYS A 152 13.27 30.46 -4.05
C LYS A 152 13.89 29.65 -2.92
N ARG A 153 13.91 30.21 -1.71
CA ARG A 153 14.30 29.50 -0.49
C ARG A 153 13.05 29.12 0.29
N PRO A 154 12.93 27.88 0.82
CA PRO A 154 11.84 27.51 1.68
C PRO A 154 11.88 28.30 2.99
N GLY A 155 10.73 28.79 3.44
CA GLY A 155 10.61 29.34 4.78
C GLY A 155 10.76 28.26 5.86
N PRO A 156 10.91 28.63 7.15
CA PRO A 156 11.17 27.68 8.24
C PRO A 156 10.13 26.55 8.32
N GLU A 157 8.88 26.84 8.05
CA GLU A 157 7.78 25.89 8.05
C GLU A 157 7.89 24.86 6.91
N TYR A 158 8.08 25.32 5.67
CA TYR A 158 8.23 24.40 4.54
C TYR A 158 9.56 23.64 4.58
N LEU A 159 10.60 24.24 5.13
CA LEU A 159 11.87 23.54 5.37
C LEU A 159 11.67 22.40 6.37
N HIS A 160 10.90 22.62 7.46
CA HIS A 160 10.55 21.58 8.41
C HIS A 160 9.86 20.39 7.74
N TYR A 161 8.82 20.64 6.93
CA TYR A 161 8.11 19.56 6.26
C TYR A 161 8.98 18.84 5.21
N LEU A 162 9.86 19.57 4.52
CA LEU A 162 10.84 18.95 3.62
C LEU A 162 11.82 18.05 4.40
N CYS A 163 12.33 18.52 5.55
CA CYS A 163 13.19 17.72 6.43
C CYS A 163 12.49 16.44 6.88
N ALA A 164 11.22 16.56 7.25
CA ALA A 164 10.45 15.44 7.72
C ALA A 164 10.13 14.42 6.58
N VAL A 165 9.74 14.90 5.39
CA VAL A 165 9.48 14.04 4.22
C VAL A 165 10.74 13.31 3.77
N TYR A 166 11.87 14.01 3.74
CA TYR A 166 13.14 13.45 3.28
C TYR A 166 13.92 12.72 4.39
N ARG A 167 13.44 12.78 5.65
CA ARG A 167 14.16 12.27 6.85
C ARG A 167 15.58 12.82 6.92
N ALA A 168 15.71 14.13 6.69
CA ALA A 168 16.96 14.86 6.57
C ALA A 168 17.01 16.03 7.55
N GLU A 169 18.21 16.42 7.99
CA GLU A 169 18.38 17.65 8.75
C GLU A 169 18.45 18.86 7.79
N PRO A 170 18.18 20.09 8.25
CA PRO A 170 18.33 21.27 7.42
C PRO A 170 19.71 21.41 6.77
N SER A 171 20.77 21.04 7.50
CA SER A 171 22.16 21.03 6.98
C SER A 171 22.34 20.08 5.80
N ASP A 172 21.64 18.95 5.78
CA ASP A 172 21.67 17.99 4.70
C ASP A 172 21.04 18.57 3.42
N LEU A 173 20.07 19.46 3.57
CA LEU A 173 19.39 20.18 2.48
C LEU A 173 20.09 21.49 2.10
N GLY A 174 21.23 21.83 2.73
CA GLY A 174 22.02 23.03 2.44
C GLY A 174 21.61 24.28 3.21
N TYR A 175 21.00 24.13 4.41
CA TYR A 175 20.58 25.23 5.27
C TYR A 175 21.27 25.16 6.63
N ASP A 176 21.98 26.20 7.04
CA ASP A 176 22.73 26.27 8.32
C ASP A 176 21.83 26.55 9.54
N SER A 177 20.50 26.44 9.40
CA SER A 177 19.54 26.68 10.45
C SER A 177 19.12 25.36 11.12
N ARG A 178 18.87 25.40 12.42
CA ARG A 178 18.19 24.30 13.10
C ARG A 178 16.71 24.28 12.71
N CYS A 179 16.12 23.08 12.61
CA CYS A 179 14.69 22.98 12.39
C CYS A 179 13.94 23.60 13.58
N PHE A 180 12.90 24.38 13.31
CA PHE A 180 12.13 25.06 14.35
C PHE A 180 11.41 24.10 15.31
N CYS A 181 11.18 22.83 14.89
CA CYS A 181 10.58 21.81 15.76
C CYS A 181 11.52 21.33 16.89
N GLY A 182 12.82 21.63 16.80
CA GLY A 182 13.83 21.22 17.78
C GLY A 182 14.08 19.69 17.87
N ARG A 183 13.45 18.90 17.00
CA ARG A 183 13.58 17.44 16.98
C ARG A 183 14.44 16.99 15.81
N PRO A 184 15.26 15.92 15.97
CA PRO A 184 15.99 15.34 14.86
C PRO A 184 15.03 14.67 13.88
N HIS A 185 15.24 14.89 12.60
CA HIS A 185 14.47 14.29 11.51
C HIS A 185 15.16 13.05 10.92
N ARG A 186 16.45 12.88 11.17
CA ARG A 186 17.19 11.68 10.77
C ARG A 186 16.73 10.47 11.59
N ALA A 187 16.44 9.35 10.92
CA ALA A 187 16.31 8.08 11.61
C ALA A 187 17.66 7.76 12.28
N VAL A 188 17.69 7.69 13.59
CA VAL A 188 18.87 7.20 14.32
C VAL A 188 19.05 5.74 13.91
N PRO A 189 20.20 5.32 13.35
CA PRO A 189 20.47 3.90 13.17
C PRO A 189 20.48 3.26 14.55
N CYS A 190 19.63 2.26 14.76
CA CYS A 190 19.69 1.44 15.95
C CYS A 190 21.07 0.76 15.94
N ALA A 191 22.01 1.25 16.72
CA ALA A 191 23.29 0.59 16.92
C ALA A 191 23.00 -0.78 17.54
N PRO A 192 23.60 -1.87 17.03
CA PRO A 192 23.50 -3.15 17.69
C PRO A 192 24.09 -3.01 19.11
N PRO A 193 23.51 -3.66 20.13
CA PRO A 193 24.03 -3.60 21.47
C PRO A 193 25.49 -4.06 21.47
N ALA A 194 26.37 -3.20 21.91
CA ALA A 194 27.79 -3.51 22.07
C ALA A 194 27.92 -4.71 23.02
N ALA A 195 28.44 -5.79 22.51
CA ALA A 195 28.84 -6.93 23.32
C ALA A 195 29.83 -6.42 24.37
N GLN A 196 29.43 -6.50 25.63
CA GLN A 196 30.28 -6.24 26.75
C GLN A 196 31.33 -7.37 26.81
N SER A 197 32.56 -7.07 26.41
CA SER A 197 33.71 -7.90 26.69
C SER A 197 34.13 -7.70 28.14
N PRO A 198 34.40 -8.75 28.91
CA PRO A 198 34.88 -8.62 30.28
C PRO A 198 36.30 -8.07 30.30
N ALA A 199 36.56 -7.16 31.22
CA ALA A 199 37.85 -6.55 31.47
C ALA A 199 38.90 -7.58 31.91
N PRO A 200 40.17 -7.50 31.43
CA PRO A 200 41.27 -8.23 32.04
C PRO A 200 41.93 -7.37 33.14
N ALA A 201 42.13 -8.00 34.26
CA ALA A 201 42.88 -7.48 35.37
C ALA A 201 44.40 -7.63 35.15
N GLY A 202 45.17 -6.61 35.57
CA GLY A 202 46.52 -6.73 36.13
C GLY A 202 47.70 -6.67 35.16
N ALA A 203 48.39 -5.52 35.19
CA ALA A 203 49.80 -5.37 34.80
C ALA A 203 50.75 -6.06 35.89
N PRO A 204 52.09 -6.19 35.71
CA PRO A 204 53.00 -5.14 35.30
C PRO A 204 54.28 -5.59 34.55
N GLY A 205 54.93 -4.59 33.90
CA GLY A 205 56.40 -4.40 33.97
C GLY A 205 57.30 -5.00 32.90
N GLY A 206 58.11 -4.12 32.27
CA GLY A 206 59.47 -4.50 31.84
C GLY A 206 59.86 -4.16 30.40
N ALA A 207 60.34 -2.97 30.24
CA ALA A 207 61.60 -2.51 29.60
C ALA A 207 62.13 -3.19 28.32
N ALA A 208 62.42 -2.31 27.37
CA ALA A 208 63.70 -2.01 26.71
C ALA A 208 64.01 -2.63 25.36
N THR A 209 64.42 -1.70 24.52
CA THR A 209 65.48 -1.66 23.46
C THR A 209 65.17 -2.21 22.08
N GLY A 210 65.27 -1.22 21.13
CA GLY A 210 65.48 -1.44 19.72
C GLY A 210 66.95 -1.81 19.39
N PRO A 211 67.53 -1.58 18.22
CA PRO A 211 67.00 -1.28 16.87
C PRO A 211 67.68 -2.16 15.76
N VAL A 212 67.58 -1.74 14.48
CA VAL A 212 68.59 -1.88 13.36
C VAL A 212 68.29 -2.99 12.32
N VAL A 213 68.20 -2.68 11.13
CA VAL A 213 68.91 -2.36 9.85
C VAL A 213 68.38 -3.17 8.66
N ALA A 214 68.04 -2.44 7.64
CA ALA A 214 68.38 -2.41 6.21
C ALA A 214 68.67 -3.72 5.45
N GLY A 215 68.12 -3.78 4.26
CA GLY A 215 68.67 -4.61 3.18
C GLY A 215 67.70 -4.82 2.01
N ASP A 216 67.91 -4.01 1.01
CA ASP A 216 68.07 -4.23 -0.42
C ASP A 216 66.85 -4.64 -1.31
N LEU A 217 66.59 -3.72 -2.23
CA LEU A 217 66.02 -3.89 -3.58
C LEU A 217 66.97 -4.67 -4.49
N PRO A 218 66.56 -5.32 -5.60
CA PRO A 218 66.25 -4.57 -6.83
C PRO A 218 65.23 -5.25 -7.79
N GLY A 219 64.81 -4.47 -8.78
CA GLY A 219 64.37 -5.04 -10.05
C GLY A 219 63.05 -4.55 -10.63
N ARG A 220 63.07 -3.38 -11.25
CA ARG A 220 61.99 -2.85 -12.08
C ARG A 220 62.27 -3.18 -13.55
N PRO A 221 61.33 -3.61 -14.37
CA PRO A 221 61.37 -3.39 -15.81
C PRO A 221 60.36 -2.32 -16.25
N VAL A 222 60.79 -1.51 -17.16
CA VAL A 222 60.18 -0.34 -17.79
C VAL A 222 59.09 -0.78 -18.79
N PRO A 223 57.97 -0.05 -18.94
CA PRO A 223 56.95 -0.35 -19.94
C PRO A 223 57.32 0.24 -21.31
N ALA A 224 57.02 -0.54 -22.35
CA ALA A 224 57.15 -0.13 -23.74
C ALA A 224 56.02 0.83 -24.14
N ALA A 225 56.35 1.79 -25.02
CA ALA A 225 55.47 2.81 -25.57
C ALA A 225 54.39 2.20 -26.50
N PRO A 226 53.19 2.79 -26.58
CA PRO A 226 52.18 2.35 -27.52
C PRO A 226 52.34 3.00 -28.89
N MET A 227 52.12 2.23 -29.94
CA MET A 227 51.99 2.66 -31.33
C MET A 227 50.63 3.32 -31.60
N PRO A 228 50.55 4.30 -32.50
CA PRO A 228 49.30 5.01 -32.81
C PRO A 228 48.53 4.30 -33.94
N GLY A 229 47.24 4.20 -33.79
CA GLY A 229 46.35 3.92 -34.91
C GLY A 229 45.19 3.00 -34.53
N GLU A 230 44.06 3.61 -34.15
CA GLU A 230 42.76 3.10 -34.50
C GLU A 230 41.73 4.23 -34.37
N GLY A 231 40.83 4.31 -35.34
CA GLY A 231 39.87 5.37 -35.57
C GLY A 231 38.75 5.48 -34.53
N PRO A 232 37.83 6.43 -34.67
CA PRO A 232 36.84 6.73 -33.65
C PRO A 232 35.90 5.55 -33.46
N GLY A 233 36.02 4.88 -32.32
CA GLY A 233 35.07 3.87 -31.89
C GLY A 233 33.70 4.51 -31.74
N PHE A 234 32.70 3.90 -32.35
CA PHE A 234 31.31 4.20 -32.16
C PHE A 234 31.01 4.24 -30.66
N PRO A 235 30.22 5.23 -30.17
CA PRO A 235 29.79 5.23 -28.79
C PRO A 235 29.03 3.95 -28.53
N ALA A 236 29.42 3.23 -27.48
CA ALA A 236 28.69 2.07 -26.99
C ALA A 236 27.24 2.47 -26.79
N ASP A 237 26.35 1.69 -27.39
CA ASP A 237 24.90 1.81 -27.27
C ASP A 237 24.53 2.03 -25.80
N PRO A 238 23.71 3.02 -25.45
CA PRO A 238 23.24 3.18 -24.09
C PRO A 238 22.49 1.90 -23.72
N ARG A 239 22.94 1.23 -22.65
CA ARG A 239 22.23 0.07 -22.11
C ARG A 239 20.75 0.44 -22.02
N PRO A 240 19.84 -0.38 -22.57
CA PRO A 240 18.42 -0.08 -22.49
C PRO A 240 18.06 0.12 -21.01
N ALA A 241 17.25 1.14 -20.73
CA ALA A 241 16.72 1.37 -19.39
C ALA A 241 16.13 0.05 -18.91
N GLU A 242 16.56 -0.40 -17.71
CA GLU A 242 16.01 -1.62 -17.12
C GLU A 242 14.49 -1.50 -17.09
N ASP A 243 13.81 -2.45 -17.71
CA ASP A 243 12.36 -2.52 -17.73
C ASP A 243 11.88 -2.79 -16.29
N ASP A 244 10.77 -2.20 -15.88
CA ASP A 244 10.16 -2.43 -14.56
C ASP A 244 9.95 -3.92 -14.30
N ASP A 245 9.72 -4.69 -15.35
CA ASP A 245 9.64 -6.14 -15.33
C ASP A 245 10.96 -6.81 -14.91
N ASP A 246 12.11 -6.31 -15.31
CA ASP A 246 13.42 -6.84 -14.91
C ASP A 246 13.72 -6.53 -13.43
N LEU A 247 13.21 -5.40 -12.91
CA LEU A 247 13.27 -5.09 -11.48
C LEU A 247 12.42 -6.07 -10.66
N LEU A 248 11.18 -6.30 -11.06
CA LEU A 248 10.27 -7.24 -10.38
C LEU A 248 10.85 -8.66 -10.35
N ARG A 249 11.44 -9.12 -11.46
CA ARG A 249 12.10 -10.44 -11.53
C ARG A 249 13.30 -10.55 -10.61
N ARG A 250 14.11 -9.51 -10.50
CA ARG A 250 15.23 -9.51 -9.55
C ARG A 250 14.77 -9.57 -8.11
N VAL A 251 13.67 -8.88 -7.78
CA VAL A 251 13.05 -8.96 -6.46
C VAL A 251 12.53 -10.36 -6.19
N GLN A 252 11.81 -10.96 -7.15
CA GLN A 252 11.32 -12.33 -7.07
C GLN A 252 12.44 -13.35 -6.90
N LEU A 253 13.52 -13.23 -7.70
CA LEU A 253 14.67 -14.12 -7.63
C LEU A 253 15.42 -13.99 -6.29
N ARG A 254 15.48 -12.80 -5.70
CA ARG A 254 15.99 -12.62 -4.33
C ARG A 254 15.12 -13.33 -3.31
N MET A 255 13.79 -13.19 -3.39
CA MET A 255 12.87 -13.90 -2.49
C MET A 255 13.01 -15.43 -2.61
N ILE A 256 13.30 -15.94 -3.81
CA ILE A 256 13.57 -17.38 -4.05
C ILE A 256 14.95 -17.78 -3.54
N ALA A 257 15.97 -16.93 -3.69
CA ALA A 257 17.34 -17.21 -3.26
C ALA A 257 17.52 -17.17 -1.74
N ASP A 258 16.72 -16.36 -1.03
CA ASP A 258 16.67 -16.34 0.43
C ASP A 258 15.95 -17.58 1.02
N ALA A 259 15.32 -18.40 0.17
CA ALA A 259 14.82 -19.71 0.54
C ALA A 259 15.98 -20.74 0.60
N PRO A 260 16.01 -21.68 1.57
CA PRO A 260 17.16 -22.53 1.87
C PRO A 260 17.53 -23.62 0.85
N ALA A 261 17.18 -23.50 -0.40
CA ALA A 261 17.49 -24.45 -1.47
C ALA A 261 18.02 -23.77 -2.74
N GLY A 262 19.22 -23.39 -2.72
CA GLY A 262 20.38 -23.46 -3.56
C GLY A 262 20.28 -23.42 -5.11
N ALA A 263 19.50 -22.55 -5.74
CA ALA A 263 19.78 -22.20 -7.14
C ALA A 263 20.28 -20.75 -7.19
N ASP A 264 21.43 -20.55 -7.83
CA ASP A 264 22.00 -19.20 -8.03
C ASP A 264 20.97 -18.29 -8.71
N SER A 265 20.64 -17.17 -8.05
CA SER A 265 19.65 -16.19 -8.54
C SER A 265 20.01 -15.64 -9.94
N GLN A 266 21.30 -15.60 -10.29
CA GLN A 266 21.76 -15.19 -11.60
C GLN A 266 21.44 -16.24 -12.68
N PHE A 267 21.56 -17.52 -12.34
CA PHE A 267 21.20 -18.63 -13.24
C PHE A 267 19.70 -18.64 -13.54
N LEU A 268 18.87 -18.57 -12.50
CA LEU A 268 17.41 -18.50 -12.65
C LEU A 268 16.98 -17.27 -13.46
N GLY A 269 17.62 -16.12 -13.23
CA GLY A 269 17.41 -14.91 -14.02
C GLY A 269 17.78 -15.08 -15.49
N ALA A 270 18.85 -15.82 -15.78
CA ALA A 270 19.23 -16.13 -17.17
C ALA A 270 18.23 -17.06 -17.86
N VAL A 271 17.76 -18.08 -17.15
CA VAL A 271 16.72 -19.02 -17.64
C VAL A 271 15.45 -18.26 -17.99
N GLU A 272 14.98 -17.38 -17.09
CA GLU A 272 13.76 -16.58 -17.30
C GLU A 272 13.91 -15.59 -18.47
N ARG A 273 15.07 -14.94 -18.62
CA ARG A 273 15.32 -14.07 -19.80
C ARG A 273 15.30 -14.84 -21.11
N ILE A 274 15.84 -16.07 -21.14
CA ILE A 274 15.81 -16.91 -22.34
C ILE A 274 14.37 -17.31 -22.68
N ARG A 275 13.61 -17.74 -21.67
CA ARG A 275 12.20 -18.11 -21.83
C ARG A 275 11.40 -16.94 -22.43
N ARG A 276 11.56 -15.73 -21.85
CA ARG A 276 10.84 -14.55 -22.34
C ARG A 276 11.23 -14.11 -23.74
N ARG A 277 12.51 -14.13 -24.07
CA ARG A 277 12.92 -13.82 -25.46
C ARG A 277 12.27 -14.77 -26.46
N MET A 278 12.07 -16.01 -26.05
CA MET A 278 11.33 -16.97 -26.89
C MET A 278 9.85 -16.59 -26.95
N ASP A 279 9.22 -16.27 -25.81
CA ASP A 279 7.83 -15.84 -25.78
C ASP A 279 7.62 -14.56 -26.62
N ASP A 280 8.48 -13.53 -26.46
CA ASP A 280 8.42 -12.30 -27.25
C ASP A 280 8.57 -12.57 -28.74
N ALA A 281 9.42 -13.52 -29.13
CA ALA A 281 9.59 -13.93 -30.52
C ALA A 281 8.36 -14.67 -31.06
N LEU A 282 7.69 -15.46 -30.23
CA LEU A 282 6.47 -16.18 -30.57
C LEU A 282 5.23 -15.28 -30.60
N VAL A 283 5.17 -14.30 -29.71
CA VAL A 283 4.04 -13.33 -29.56
C VAL A 283 4.11 -12.21 -30.59
N GLY A 284 5.21 -12.02 -31.30
CA GLY A 284 5.28 -11.09 -32.46
C GLY A 284 4.24 -11.39 -33.58
N GLY A 285 3.39 -12.40 -33.33
CA GLY A 285 2.21 -12.79 -34.11
C GLY A 285 0.91 -12.56 -33.32
N THR A 286 -0.20 -13.01 -33.88
CA THR A 286 -1.52 -13.02 -33.22
C THR A 286 -1.52 -14.01 -32.06
N VAL A 287 -2.11 -13.59 -30.91
CA VAL A 287 -2.36 -14.46 -29.75
C VAL A 287 -3.18 -15.68 -30.20
N SER A 288 -2.79 -16.87 -29.75
CA SER A 288 -3.55 -18.10 -30.08
C SER A 288 -4.58 -18.41 -28.97
N ALA A 289 -5.63 -19.15 -29.32
CA ALA A 289 -6.62 -19.60 -28.33
C ALA A 289 -5.97 -20.42 -27.21
N THR A 290 -5.02 -21.31 -27.54
CA THR A 290 -4.30 -22.14 -26.57
C THR A 290 -3.48 -21.30 -25.58
N MET A 291 -2.88 -20.19 -26.02
CA MET A 291 -2.18 -19.27 -25.14
C MET A 291 -3.16 -18.63 -24.14
N LEU A 292 -4.32 -18.18 -24.61
CA LEU A 292 -5.34 -17.61 -23.72
C LEU A 292 -5.86 -18.63 -22.71
N ASP A 293 -6.07 -19.88 -23.12
CA ASP A 293 -6.49 -20.96 -22.22
C ASP A 293 -5.47 -21.19 -21.10
N GLN A 294 -4.17 -21.19 -21.43
CA GLN A 294 -3.07 -21.30 -20.45
C GLN A 294 -3.03 -20.10 -19.49
N TRP A 295 -3.25 -18.88 -19.98
CA TRP A 295 -3.29 -17.69 -19.17
C TRP A 295 -4.48 -17.66 -18.21
N GLU A 296 -5.63 -18.14 -18.66
CA GLU A 296 -6.82 -18.29 -17.83
C GLU A 296 -6.59 -19.32 -16.70
N GLU A 297 -5.96 -20.47 -17.03
CA GLU A 297 -5.57 -21.48 -16.04
C GLU A 297 -4.55 -20.93 -15.03
N THR A 298 -3.52 -20.22 -15.48
CA THR A 298 -2.52 -19.58 -14.63
C THR A 298 -3.16 -18.56 -13.70
N THR A 299 -4.05 -17.71 -14.23
CA THR A 299 -4.77 -16.70 -13.44
C THR A 299 -5.68 -17.35 -12.39
N ALA A 300 -6.37 -18.44 -12.73
CA ALA A 300 -7.14 -19.24 -11.78
C ALA A 300 -6.23 -19.85 -10.68
N GLY A 301 -5.04 -20.33 -11.09
CA GLY A 301 -3.99 -20.81 -10.19
C GLY A 301 -3.56 -19.76 -9.16
N TYR A 302 -3.36 -18.51 -9.57
CA TYR A 302 -3.07 -17.40 -8.65
C TYR A 302 -4.20 -17.15 -7.66
N GLY A 303 -5.45 -17.28 -8.11
CA GLY A 303 -6.61 -17.20 -7.23
C GLY A 303 -6.53 -18.22 -6.09
N ASN A 304 -6.14 -19.47 -6.38
CA ASN A 304 -5.99 -20.51 -5.37
C ASN A 304 -4.78 -20.26 -4.45
N GLN A 305 -3.67 -19.77 -5.01
CA GLN A 305 -2.45 -19.45 -4.26
C GLN A 305 -2.60 -18.26 -3.31
N TYR A 306 -3.56 -17.37 -3.56
CA TYR A 306 -3.80 -16.17 -2.74
C TYR A 306 -4.00 -16.49 -1.25
N LEU A 307 -4.55 -17.64 -0.92
CA LEU A 307 -4.83 -18.05 0.46
C LEU A 307 -3.62 -18.63 1.20
N THR A 308 -2.61 -19.12 0.48
CA THR A 308 -1.52 -19.95 1.03
C THR A 308 -0.11 -19.43 0.74
N VAL A 309 0.08 -18.64 -0.32
CA VAL A 309 1.39 -18.10 -0.72
C VAL A 309 1.63 -16.75 -0.05
N PRO A 310 2.87 -16.43 0.37
CA PRO A 310 3.19 -15.11 0.93
C PRO A 310 2.78 -13.97 -0.01
N PRO A 311 2.11 -12.90 0.50
CA PRO A 311 1.49 -11.87 -0.34
C PRO A 311 2.44 -11.21 -1.34
N LEU A 312 3.66 -10.86 -0.91
CA LEU A 312 4.63 -10.18 -1.78
C LEU A 312 5.18 -11.09 -2.87
N ARG A 313 5.32 -12.40 -2.60
CA ARG A 313 5.75 -13.37 -3.60
C ARG A 313 4.70 -13.52 -4.68
N LEU A 314 3.45 -13.76 -4.28
CA LEU A 314 2.34 -13.87 -5.23
C LEU A 314 2.17 -12.58 -6.04
N LEU A 315 2.35 -11.40 -5.41
CA LEU A 315 2.28 -10.13 -6.12
C LEU A 315 3.30 -10.05 -7.26
N CYS A 316 4.54 -10.51 -7.06
CA CYS A 316 5.55 -10.51 -8.12
C CYS A 316 5.11 -11.35 -9.32
N ASP A 317 4.59 -12.57 -9.07
CA ASP A 317 4.10 -13.46 -10.13
C ASP A 317 2.92 -12.81 -10.88
N VAL A 318 1.93 -12.29 -10.17
CA VAL A 318 0.75 -11.61 -10.73
C VAL A 318 1.13 -10.40 -11.57
N LEU A 319 2.10 -9.58 -11.11
CA LEU A 319 2.52 -8.36 -11.84
C LEU A 319 3.31 -8.69 -13.10
N LEU A 320 4.12 -9.75 -13.09
CA LEU A 320 4.84 -10.21 -14.29
C LEU A 320 3.84 -10.62 -15.37
N ASP A 321 2.87 -11.44 -15.01
CA ASP A 321 1.85 -11.89 -15.95
C ASP A 321 0.90 -10.76 -16.36
N PHE A 322 0.59 -9.84 -15.46
CA PHE A 322 -0.15 -8.62 -15.83
C PHE A 322 0.59 -7.78 -16.87
N GLY A 323 1.94 -7.67 -16.75
CA GLY A 323 2.79 -7.03 -17.76
C GLY A 323 2.74 -7.74 -19.12
N ASP A 324 2.70 -9.08 -19.12
CA ASP A 324 2.58 -9.87 -20.33
C ASP A 324 1.20 -9.67 -21.01
N VAL A 325 0.11 -9.73 -20.24
CA VAL A 325 -1.25 -9.42 -20.73
C VAL A 325 -1.34 -8.02 -21.30
N ARG A 326 -0.72 -7.01 -20.65
CA ARG A 326 -0.64 -5.63 -21.17
C ARG A 326 -0.01 -5.59 -22.56
N ARG A 327 1.14 -6.28 -22.77
CA ARG A 327 1.80 -6.33 -24.09
C ARG A 327 0.90 -6.94 -25.15
N MET A 328 0.15 -7.98 -24.82
CA MET A 328 -0.81 -8.59 -25.75
C MET A 328 -1.96 -7.63 -26.10
N CYS A 329 -2.41 -6.81 -25.17
CA CYS A 329 -3.46 -5.79 -25.41
C CYS A 329 -2.98 -4.64 -26.32
N GLU A 330 -1.67 -4.39 -26.45
CA GLU A 330 -1.11 -3.35 -27.32
C GLU A 330 -1.22 -3.73 -28.82
N HIS A 331 -1.41 -5.01 -29.13
CA HIS A 331 -1.55 -5.51 -30.49
C HIS A 331 -3.01 -5.64 -30.88
N ARG A 332 -3.31 -5.50 -32.18
CA ARG A 332 -4.65 -5.74 -32.71
C ARG A 332 -5.00 -7.22 -32.59
N GLN A 333 -6.04 -7.51 -31.84
CA GLN A 333 -6.56 -8.86 -31.60
C GLN A 333 -7.97 -9.00 -32.18
N PRO A 334 -8.41 -10.23 -32.54
CA PRO A 334 -9.81 -10.53 -32.75
C PRO A 334 -10.67 -10.11 -31.54
N LEU A 335 -11.95 -9.78 -31.78
CA LEU A 335 -12.84 -9.24 -30.73
C LEU A 335 -12.94 -10.19 -29.52
N ASP A 336 -13.15 -11.49 -29.77
CA ASP A 336 -13.27 -12.52 -28.73
C ASP A 336 -11.98 -12.64 -27.89
N PHE A 337 -10.80 -12.48 -28.52
CA PHE A 337 -9.51 -12.51 -27.83
C PHE A 337 -9.28 -11.25 -27.02
N SER A 338 -9.70 -10.10 -27.56
CA SER A 338 -9.66 -8.82 -26.84
C SER A 338 -10.51 -8.87 -25.57
N GLU A 339 -11.72 -9.45 -25.63
CA GLU A 339 -12.60 -9.63 -24.46
C GLU A 339 -11.94 -10.54 -23.41
N ARG A 340 -11.35 -11.68 -23.84
CA ARG A 340 -10.64 -12.60 -22.93
C ARG A 340 -9.43 -11.93 -22.28
N LEU A 341 -8.64 -11.16 -23.02
CA LEU A 341 -7.51 -10.37 -22.48
C LEU A 341 -7.97 -9.31 -21.48
N CYS A 342 -9.06 -8.60 -21.77
CA CYS A 342 -9.66 -7.66 -20.82
C CYS A 342 -10.14 -8.35 -19.55
N ARG A 343 -10.70 -9.55 -19.64
CA ARG A 343 -11.09 -10.39 -18.50
C ARG A 343 -9.88 -10.76 -17.65
N LEU A 344 -8.80 -11.26 -18.25
CA LEU A 344 -7.54 -11.57 -17.59
C LEU A 344 -6.95 -10.32 -16.89
N ALA A 345 -6.89 -9.20 -17.62
CA ALA A 345 -6.41 -7.93 -17.07
C ALA A 345 -7.23 -7.48 -15.83
N ALA A 346 -8.56 -7.63 -15.88
CA ALA A 346 -9.45 -7.30 -14.76
C ALA A 346 -9.21 -8.21 -13.55
N GLN A 347 -9.03 -9.52 -13.79
CA GLN A 347 -8.78 -10.49 -12.73
C GLN A 347 -7.40 -10.30 -12.08
N LEU A 348 -6.33 -10.16 -12.87
CA LEU A 348 -4.97 -9.93 -12.37
C LEU A 348 -4.87 -8.58 -11.63
N ALA A 349 -5.43 -7.50 -12.19
CA ALA A 349 -5.45 -6.21 -11.51
C ALA A 349 -6.27 -6.26 -10.22
N GLY A 350 -7.43 -6.93 -10.22
CA GLY A 350 -8.25 -7.13 -9.02
C GLY A 350 -7.50 -7.90 -7.94
N LEU A 351 -6.80 -8.98 -8.32
CA LEU A 351 -5.98 -9.78 -7.41
C LEU A 351 -4.80 -8.97 -6.84
N ALA A 352 -4.08 -8.23 -7.70
CA ALA A 352 -3.03 -7.32 -7.24
C ALA A 352 -3.58 -6.26 -6.27
N GLY A 353 -4.79 -5.74 -6.54
CA GLY A 353 -5.50 -4.82 -5.64
C GLY A 353 -5.78 -5.44 -4.26
N MET A 354 -6.20 -6.71 -4.22
CA MET A 354 -6.43 -7.46 -2.97
C MET A 354 -5.11 -7.63 -2.20
N ILE A 355 -4.04 -8.08 -2.85
CA ILE A 355 -2.72 -8.23 -2.22
C ILE A 355 -2.21 -6.88 -1.69
N MET A 356 -2.45 -5.77 -2.42
CA MET A 356 -2.11 -4.42 -1.95
C MET A 356 -2.89 -4.01 -0.69
N ILE A 357 -4.13 -4.50 -0.51
CA ILE A 357 -4.87 -4.35 0.75
C ILE A 357 -4.13 -5.09 1.87
N ASP A 358 -3.73 -6.33 1.65
CA ASP A 358 -3.08 -7.17 2.66
C ASP A 358 -1.76 -6.57 3.15
N VAL A 359 -0.96 -6.02 2.23
CA VAL A 359 0.31 -5.36 2.57
C VAL A 359 0.19 -3.89 2.98
N GLY A 360 -1.04 -3.35 3.08
CA GLY A 360 -1.29 -2.01 3.63
C GLY A 360 -1.18 -0.84 2.65
N HIS A 361 -0.96 -1.11 1.36
CA HIS A 361 -0.79 -0.07 0.35
C HIS A 361 -2.12 0.36 -0.30
N GLN A 362 -3.01 0.99 0.50
CA GLN A 362 -4.36 1.39 0.08
C GLN A 362 -4.41 2.22 -1.21
N ARG A 363 -3.41 3.08 -1.46
CA ARG A 363 -3.37 3.93 -2.66
C ARG A 363 -3.15 3.08 -3.92
N LEU A 364 -2.22 2.15 -3.86
CA LEU A 364 -1.97 1.21 -4.97
C LEU A 364 -3.16 0.27 -5.15
N ALA A 365 -3.76 -0.24 -4.07
CA ALA A 365 -4.99 -1.02 -4.14
C ALA A 365 -6.09 -0.30 -4.93
N ARG A 366 -6.37 0.97 -4.61
CA ARG A 366 -7.35 1.79 -5.35
C ARG A 366 -6.99 1.95 -6.83
N SER A 367 -5.70 2.11 -7.15
CA SER A 367 -5.23 2.24 -8.53
C SER A 367 -5.44 0.95 -9.31
N PHE A 368 -5.11 -0.20 -8.72
CA PHE A 368 -5.33 -1.51 -9.33
C PHE A 368 -6.83 -1.80 -9.52
N PHE A 369 -7.68 -1.52 -8.55
CA PHE A 369 -9.14 -1.68 -8.72
C PHE A 369 -9.72 -0.73 -9.78
N ARG A 370 -9.15 0.47 -9.96
CA ARG A 370 -9.54 1.33 -11.08
C ARG A 370 -9.22 0.67 -12.42
N THR A 371 -8.02 0.11 -12.58
CA THR A 371 -7.64 -0.65 -13.78
C THR A 371 -8.54 -1.87 -13.97
N ALA A 372 -8.80 -2.62 -12.89
CA ALA A 372 -9.69 -3.78 -12.93
C ALA A 372 -11.11 -3.42 -13.39
N ARG A 373 -11.65 -2.27 -12.94
CA ARG A 373 -12.97 -1.77 -13.39
C ARG A 373 -12.94 -1.43 -14.87
N THR A 374 -11.94 -0.65 -15.31
CA THR A 374 -11.82 -0.27 -16.73
C THR A 374 -11.78 -1.51 -17.61
N ALA A 375 -10.92 -2.49 -17.29
CA ALA A 375 -10.83 -3.73 -18.06
C ALA A 375 -12.12 -4.58 -17.95
N GLY A 376 -12.75 -4.63 -16.77
CA GLY A 376 -14.01 -5.33 -16.57
C GLY A 376 -15.19 -4.70 -17.32
N ASP A 377 -15.20 -3.38 -17.48
CA ASP A 377 -16.23 -2.66 -18.23
C ASP A 377 -16.17 -3.01 -19.73
N GLU A 378 -14.96 -3.19 -20.29
CA GLU A 378 -14.76 -3.61 -21.69
C GLU A 378 -15.31 -5.01 -21.99
N THR A 379 -15.40 -5.90 -20.99
CA THR A 379 -15.94 -7.26 -21.19
C THR A 379 -17.46 -7.32 -21.22
N GLY A 380 -18.16 -6.30 -20.73
CA GLY A 380 -19.61 -6.37 -20.50
C GLY A 380 -20.07 -7.40 -19.46
N ASP A 381 -19.15 -8.19 -18.87
CA ASP A 381 -19.47 -9.25 -17.90
C ASP A 381 -19.89 -8.66 -16.54
N ARG A 382 -21.18 -8.71 -16.25
CA ARG A 382 -21.74 -8.20 -15.01
C ARG A 382 -21.23 -8.90 -13.76
N LYS A 383 -20.92 -10.22 -13.84
CA LYS A 383 -20.40 -10.98 -12.70
C LYS A 383 -18.98 -10.54 -12.35
N LEU A 384 -18.12 -10.39 -13.36
CA LEU A 384 -16.76 -9.89 -13.18
C LEU A 384 -16.76 -8.47 -12.60
N ARG A 385 -17.56 -7.57 -13.16
CA ARG A 385 -17.71 -6.20 -12.67
C ARG A 385 -18.21 -6.16 -11.22
N ALA A 386 -19.15 -7.02 -10.87
CA ALA A 386 -19.66 -7.14 -9.50
C ALA A 386 -18.57 -7.66 -8.55
N TRP A 387 -17.77 -8.65 -8.99
CA TRP A 387 -16.63 -9.18 -8.23
C TRP A 387 -15.59 -8.08 -7.96
N VAL A 388 -15.20 -7.32 -8.98
CA VAL A 388 -14.27 -6.19 -8.83
C VAL A 388 -14.80 -5.17 -7.81
N ALA A 389 -16.08 -4.79 -7.94
CA ALA A 389 -16.69 -3.79 -7.06
C ALA A 389 -16.77 -4.23 -5.60
N VAL A 390 -17.11 -5.50 -5.33
CA VAL A 390 -17.17 -6.01 -3.95
C VAL A 390 -15.79 -6.15 -3.33
N ARG A 391 -14.77 -6.51 -4.09
CA ARG A 391 -13.37 -6.57 -3.61
C ARG A 391 -12.82 -5.15 -3.38
N GLU A 392 -13.13 -4.19 -4.23
CA GLU A 392 -12.78 -2.78 -4.02
C GLU A 392 -13.37 -2.22 -2.73
N ALA A 393 -14.58 -2.64 -2.33
CA ALA A 393 -15.21 -2.20 -1.07
C ALA A 393 -14.37 -2.53 0.18
N LEU A 394 -13.46 -3.50 0.09
CA LEU A 394 -12.54 -3.83 1.18
C LEU A 394 -11.51 -2.72 1.44
N VAL A 395 -11.14 -1.91 0.43
CA VAL A 395 -10.16 -0.82 0.60
C VAL A 395 -10.66 0.20 1.64
N PRO A 396 -11.82 0.86 1.46
CA PRO A 396 -12.33 1.78 2.47
C PRO A 396 -12.77 1.07 3.75
N LEU A 397 -13.13 -0.21 3.69
CA LEU A 397 -13.46 -0.99 4.88
C LEU A 397 -12.27 -1.12 5.82
N TYR A 398 -11.06 -1.40 5.32
CA TYR A 398 -9.86 -1.58 6.13
C TYR A 398 -9.10 -0.28 6.40
N TYR A 399 -9.06 0.66 5.44
CA TYR A 399 -8.15 1.79 5.46
C TYR A 399 -8.83 3.16 5.27
N GLY A 400 -10.16 3.22 5.12
CA GLY A 400 -10.85 4.45 4.78
C GLY A 400 -12.12 4.71 5.57
N ASP A 401 -13.08 5.37 4.90
CA ASP A 401 -14.41 5.61 5.46
C ASP A 401 -15.32 4.40 5.21
N PRO A 402 -15.84 3.74 6.27
CA PRO A 402 -16.81 2.66 6.09
C PRO A 402 -18.07 3.06 5.32
N ALA A 403 -18.45 4.34 5.29
CA ALA A 403 -19.60 4.79 4.51
C ALA A 403 -19.35 4.64 2.99
N GLU A 404 -18.13 4.86 2.52
CA GLU A 404 -17.73 4.57 1.14
C GLU A 404 -17.85 3.06 0.83
N ALA A 405 -17.42 2.19 1.76
CA ALA A 405 -17.55 0.75 1.60
C ALA A 405 -19.01 0.29 1.47
N VAL A 406 -19.96 0.92 2.21
CA VAL A 406 -21.41 0.67 2.05
C VAL A 406 -21.86 0.98 0.62
N GLY A 407 -21.41 2.12 0.06
CA GLY A 407 -21.75 2.53 -1.31
C GLY A 407 -21.26 1.52 -2.35
N LEU A 408 -20.00 1.10 -2.25
CA LEU A 408 -19.40 0.11 -3.15
C LEU A 408 -20.05 -1.27 -3.04
N ALA A 409 -20.33 -1.74 -1.82
CA ALA A 409 -21.01 -3.01 -1.59
C ALA A 409 -22.42 -3.03 -2.22
N ARG A 410 -23.19 -1.94 -2.10
CA ARG A 410 -24.49 -1.80 -2.75
C ARG A 410 -24.40 -1.75 -4.27
N ALA A 411 -23.39 -1.06 -4.80
CA ALA A 411 -23.13 -1.04 -6.24
C ALA A 411 -22.81 -2.45 -6.75
N ALA A 412 -21.99 -3.22 -6.02
CA ALA A 412 -21.70 -4.62 -6.33
C ALA A 412 -22.96 -5.49 -6.32
N ALA A 413 -23.84 -5.34 -5.31
CA ALA A 413 -25.13 -6.05 -5.25
C ALA A 413 -26.02 -5.69 -6.45
N GLY A 414 -26.07 -4.41 -6.86
CA GLY A 414 -26.81 -3.95 -8.04
C GLY A 414 -26.27 -4.55 -9.35
N LEU A 415 -24.95 -4.67 -9.48
CA LEU A 415 -24.30 -5.34 -10.62
C LEU A 415 -24.58 -6.84 -10.64
N ALA A 416 -24.48 -7.52 -9.50
CA ALA A 416 -24.81 -8.94 -9.36
C ALA A 416 -26.28 -9.21 -9.73
N GLY A 417 -27.17 -8.35 -9.29
CA GLY A 417 -28.60 -8.46 -9.57
C GLY A 417 -29.18 -9.79 -9.05
N ARG A 418 -29.79 -10.57 -9.95
CA ARG A 418 -30.36 -11.89 -9.63
C ARG A 418 -29.40 -13.06 -9.94
N ASN A 419 -28.20 -12.77 -10.42
CA ASN A 419 -27.24 -13.83 -10.78
C ASN A 419 -26.69 -14.50 -9.53
N ALA A 420 -26.66 -15.83 -9.51
CA ALA A 420 -25.89 -16.57 -8.53
C ALA A 420 -24.41 -16.41 -8.88
N CYS A 421 -23.70 -15.57 -8.11
CA CYS A 421 -22.27 -15.29 -8.29
C CYS A 421 -21.64 -14.87 -6.95
N VAL A 422 -20.31 -14.92 -6.87
CA VAL A 422 -19.53 -14.57 -5.67
C VAL A 422 -19.96 -13.23 -5.06
N ALA A 423 -20.13 -12.20 -5.91
CA ALA A 423 -20.53 -10.89 -5.44
C ALA A 423 -21.93 -10.86 -4.81
N ALA A 424 -22.86 -11.72 -5.25
CA ALA A 424 -24.19 -11.81 -4.64
C ALA A 424 -24.14 -12.28 -3.18
N ALA A 425 -23.17 -13.14 -2.83
CA ALA A 425 -22.95 -13.60 -1.45
C ALA A 425 -22.07 -12.61 -0.65
N MET A 426 -21.05 -12.03 -1.27
CA MET A 426 -20.12 -11.14 -0.58
C MET A 426 -20.65 -9.72 -0.34
N ALA A 427 -21.46 -9.16 -1.24
CA ALA A 427 -21.89 -7.77 -1.13
C ALA A 427 -22.73 -7.49 0.13
N PRO A 428 -23.70 -8.32 0.51
CA PRO A 428 -24.41 -8.14 1.77
C PRO A 428 -23.48 -8.19 2.98
N VAL A 429 -22.47 -9.07 2.97
CA VAL A 429 -21.48 -9.17 4.04
C VAL A 429 -20.60 -7.93 4.13
N ALA A 430 -20.09 -7.45 2.99
CA ALA A 430 -19.30 -6.22 2.94
C ALA A 430 -20.12 -5.02 3.44
N GLU A 431 -21.40 -4.94 3.07
CA GLU A 431 -22.32 -3.92 3.59
C GLU A 431 -22.53 -4.07 5.11
N ALA A 432 -22.75 -5.28 5.61
CA ALA A 432 -22.95 -5.55 7.04
C ALA A 432 -21.72 -5.15 7.85
N ARG A 433 -20.50 -5.55 7.43
CA ARG A 433 -19.23 -5.17 8.05
C ARG A 433 -19.02 -3.66 8.08
N ALA A 434 -19.32 -2.98 6.97
CA ALA A 434 -19.19 -1.52 6.88
C ALA A 434 -20.19 -0.80 7.78
N LEU A 435 -21.47 -1.22 7.78
CA LEU A 435 -22.49 -0.67 8.66
C LEU A 435 -22.18 -0.90 10.15
N ALA A 436 -21.61 -2.06 10.49
CA ALA A 436 -21.16 -2.35 11.83
C ALA A 436 -20.11 -1.34 12.31
N ARG A 437 -19.12 -1.02 11.47
CA ARG A 437 -18.11 -0.01 11.79
C ARG A 437 -18.68 1.41 11.88
N VAL A 438 -19.64 1.76 11.02
CA VAL A 438 -20.36 3.05 11.12
C VAL A 438 -21.14 3.11 12.43
N ALA A 439 -21.84 2.03 12.82
CA ALA A 439 -22.61 1.98 14.05
C ALA A 439 -21.72 2.03 15.30
N ALA A 440 -20.62 1.31 15.30
CA ALA A 440 -19.65 1.30 16.40
C ALA A 440 -19.04 2.70 16.65
N ARG A 441 -18.76 3.46 15.58
CA ARG A 441 -18.28 4.86 15.72
C ARG A 441 -19.32 5.78 16.37
N ARG A 442 -20.62 5.51 16.21
CA ARG A 442 -21.71 6.31 16.78
C ARG A 442 -22.08 5.88 18.19
N GLY A 443 -21.85 4.62 18.57
CA GLY A 443 -22.14 4.06 19.87
C GLY A 443 -23.62 3.93 20.22
N GLY A 444 -23.91 3.47 21.42
CA GLY A 444 -25.25 3.46 22.02
C GLY A 444 -26.34 2.78 21.17
N ALA A 445 -27.47 3.45 21.00
CA ALA A 445 -28.63 2.94 20.25
C ALA A 445 -28.32 2.59 18.79
N ALA A 446 -27.30 3.24 18.18
CA ALA A 446 -26.86 2.96 16.81
C ALA A 446 -26.30 1.54 16.69
N THR A 447 -25.65 1.00 17.72
CA THR A 447 -25.10 -0.37 17.74
C THR A 447 -26.23 -1.42 17.67
N SER A 448 -27.31 -1.25 18.47
CA SER A 448 -28.46 -2.17 18.44
C SER A 448 -29.21 -2.13 17.10
N GLN A 449 -29.35 -0.96 16.49
CA GLN A 449 -29.94 -0.82 15.15
C GLN A 449 -29.01 -1.45 14.10
N GLY A 450 -27.69 -1.22 14.23
CA GLY A 450 -26.67 -1.82 13.39
C GLY A 450 -26.74 -3.35 13.42
N LEU A 451 -26.90 -3.95 14.60
CA LEU A 451 -27.01 -5.39 14.77
C LEU A 451 -28.21 -5.97 14.01
N ARG A 452 -29.41 -5.38 14.18
CA ARG A 452 -30.60 -5.85 13.44
C ARG A 452 -30.42 -5.77 11.93
N ARG A 453 -29.81 -4.69 11.44
CA ARG A 453 -29.57 -4.51 10.01
C ARG A 453 -28.51 -5.46 9.48
N ALA A 454 -27.43 -5.65 10.23
CA ALA A 454 -26.37 -6.58 9.88
C ALA A 454 -26.88 -8.02 9.84
N SER A 455 -27.71 -8.44 10.82
CA SER A 455 -28.30 -9.79 10.83
C SER A 455 -29.07 -10.08 9.54
N GLY A 456 -29.98 -9.20 9.10
CA GLY A 456 -30.72 -9.42 7.86
C GLY A 456 -29.84 -9.46 6.60
N LEU A 457 -28.71 -8.72 6.59
CA LEU A 457 -27.74 -8.80 5.50
C LEU A 457 -26.93 -10.11 5.54
N LEU A 458 -26.58 -10.58 6.72
CA LEU A 458 -25.87 -11.86 6.90
C LEU A 458 -26.76 -13.04 6.51
N ASP A 459 -28.06 -13.02 6.90
CA ASP A 459 -29.04 -14.01 6.45
C ASP A 459 -29.14 -14.06 4.92
N SER A 460 -29.22 -12.89 4.28
CA SER A 460 -29.21 -12.78 2.81
C SER A 460 -27.94 -13.33 2.18
N ALA A 461 -26.79 -13.16 2.84
CA ALA A 461 -25.50 -13.69 2.38
C ALA A 461 -25.46 -15.23 2.48
N HIS A 462 -25.95 -15.81 3.58
CA HIS A 462 -26.05 -17.27 3.74
C HIS A 462 -26.97 -17.88 2.66
N GLU A 463 -28.12 -17.27 2.40
CA GLU A 463 -28.99 -17.71 1.32
C GLU A 463 -28.35 -17.59 -0.07
N ALA A 464 -27.62 -16.51 -0.33
CA ALA A 464 -26.92 -16.33 -1.61
C ALA A 464 -25.79 -17.35 -1.77
N LEU A 465 -25.02 -17.62 -0.71
CA LEU A 465 -23.98 -18.64 -0.71
C LEU A 465 -24.56 -20.05 -0.97
N ALA A 466 -25.72 -20.37 -0.40
CA ALA A 466 -26.40 -21.65 -0.63
C ALA A 466 -26.80 -21.84 -2.11
N ARG A 467 -27.06 -20.76 -2.84
CA ARG A 467 -27.40 -20.77 -4.28
C ARG A 467 -26.18 -20.69 -5.20
N LEU A 468 -24.98 -20.44 -4.64
CA LEU A 468 -23.76 -20.26 -5.44
C LEU A 468 -23.38 -21.58 -6.14
N PRO A 469 -22.99 -21.57 -7.44
CA PRO A 469 -22.49 -22.75 -8.13
C PRO A 469 -21.29 -23.37 -7.43
N GLY A 470 -21.13 -24.67 -7.50
CA GLY A 470 -20.02 -25.38 -6.88
C GLY A 470 -18.64 -24.89 -7.32
N THR A 471 -18.50 -24.51 -8.58
CA THR A 471 -17.28 -23.94 -9.14
C THR A 471 -16.89 -22.58 -8.52
N GLU A 472 -17.85 -21.81 -8.04
CA GLU A 472 -17.63 -20.51 -7.39
C GLU A 472 -17.56 -20.63 -5.85
N ARG A 473 -17.78 -21.82 -5.27
CA ARG A 473 -17.59 -22.13 -3.83
C ARG A 473 -16.17 -22.59 -3.50
N GLY A 474 -15.28 -22.56 -4.47
CA GLY A 474 -13.90 -23.01 -4.31
C GLY A 474 -13.04 -22.05 -3.47
N ASP A 475 -11.95 -22.62 -2.99
CA ASP A 475 -10.93 -21.93 -2.19
C ASP A 475 -10.02 -21.09 -3.07
N SER A 476 -10.53 -19.95 -3.48
CA SER A 476 -9.86 -19.07 -4.42
C SER A 476 -10.22 -17.61 -4.13
N ALA A 477 -9.33 -16.71 -4.51
CA ALA A 477 -9.61 -15.26 -4.53
C ALA A 477 -10.83 -14.92 -5.42
N PHE A 478 -11.14 -15.79 -6.41
CA PHE A 478 -12.29 -15.64 -7.30
C PHE A 478 -13.53 -16.37 -6.78
N GLY A 479 -13.41 -17.16 -5.72
CA GLY A 479 -14.49 -17.88 -5.06
C GLY A 479 -14.95 -17.22 -3.75
N TYR A 480 -15.94 -17.85 -3.10
CA TYR A 480 -16.38 -17.50 -1.76
C TYR A 480 -16.92 -18.72 -1.02
N THR A 481 -16.43 -18.95 0.20
CA THR A 481 -16.68 -20.18 0.97
C THR A 481 -17.47 -19.92 2.25
N GLU A 482 -18.05 -20.98 2.83
CA GLU A 482 -18.75 -20.91 4.12
C GLU A 482 -17.83 -20.40 5.24
N ARG A 483 -16.57 -20.84 5.29
CA ARG A 483 -15.64 -20.40 6.33
C ARG A 483 -15.31 -18.92 6.24
N GLN A 484 -15.19 -18.37 5.02
CA GLN A 484 -15.01 -16.92 4.83
C GLN A 484 -16.25 -16.14 5.25
N LEU A 485 -17.45 -16.63 4.93
CA LEU A 485 -18.70 -16.01 5.38
C LEU A 485 -18.77 -16.01 6.91
N LEU A 486 -18.51 -17.14 7.57
CA LEU A 486 -18.51 -17.26 9.04
C LEU A 486 -17.47 -16.35 9.71
N PHE A 487 -16.27 -16.23 9.12
CA PHE A 487 -15.25 -15.28 9.60
C PHE A 487 -15.76 -13.83 9.51
N HIS A 488 -16.31 -13.44 8.37
CA HIS A 488 -16.83 -12.08 8.16
C HIS A 488 -18.06 -11.79 9.04
N GLU A 489 -18.92 -12.78 9.28
CA GLU A 489 -20.02 -12.71 10.25
C GLU A 489 -19.46 -12.44 11.64
N GLY A 490 -18.48 -13.24 12.07
CA GLY A 490 -17.82 -13.07 13.37
C GLY A 490 -17.18 -11.70 13.55
N ASP A 491 -16.44 -11.19 12.55
CA ASP A 491 -15.84 -9.82 12.57
C ASP A 491 -16.94 -8.74 12.69
N THR A 492 -18.06 -8.93 11.99
CA THR A 492 -19.22 -8.03 12.08
C THR A 492 -19.79 -8.00 13.49
N LEU A 493 -20.01 -9.17 14.08
CA LEU A 493 -20.60 -9.34 15.41
C LEU A 493 -19.66 -8.86 16.53
N VAL A 494 -18.33 -9.09 16.41
CA VAL A 494 -17.31 -8.49 17.31
C VAL A 494 -17.42 -6.97 17.28
N THR A 495 -17.50 -6.39 16.10
CA THR A 495 -17.57 -4.92 15.91
C THR A 495 -18.85 -4.34 16.53
N LEU A 496 -19.96 -5.09 16.55
CA LEU A 496 -21.24 -4.71 17.15
C LEU A 496 -21.38 -5.15 18.63
N ALA A 497 -20.31 -5.60 19.26
CA ALA A 497 -20.27 -6.07 20.63
C ALA A 497 -21.24 -7.25 20.94
N HIS A 498 -21.61 -8.02 19.92
CA HIS A 498 -22.42 -9.24 20.08
C HIS A 498 -21.50 -10.46 20.22
N HIS A 499 -20.76 -10.53 21.33
CA HIS A 499 -19.61 -11.43 21.51
C HIS A 499 -19.98 -12.92 21.49
N ARG A 500 -21.14 -13.33 22.03
CA ARG A 500 -21.59 -14.74 21.98
C ARG A 500 -21.82 -15.25 20.55
N GLY A 501 -22.47 -14.44 19.72
CA GLY A 501 -22.67 -14.77 18.30
C GLY A 501 -21.35 -14.79 17.54
N ALA A 502 -20.49 -13.80 17.83
CA ALA A 502 -19.15 -13.72 17.23
C ALA A 502 -18.30 -14.96 17.55
N GLU A 503 -18.24 -15.37 18.82
CA GLU A 503 -17.51 -16.56 19.26
C GLU A 503 -18.00 -17.81 18.56
N HIS A 504 -19.33 -17.98 18.43
CA HIS A 504 -19.91 -19.10 17.71
C HIS A 504 -19.51 -19.14 16.24
N ALA A 505 -19.66 -18.02 15.53
CA ALA A 505 -19.30 -17.91 14.11
C ALA A 505 -17.79 -18.14 13.88
N LEU A 506 -16.92 -17.48 14.66
CA LEU A 506 -15.47 -17.59 14.53
C LEU A 506 -14.95 -19.00 14.87
N THR A 507 -15.51 -19.64 15.90
CA THR A 507 -15.15 -21.02 16.25
C THR A 507 -15.56 -22.00 15.14
N ARG A 508 -16.73 -21.81 14.52
CA ARG A 508 -17.13 -22.59 13.34
C ARG A 508 -16.18 -22.34 12.16
N ALA A 509 -15.85 -21.08 11.87
CA ALA A 509 -14.92 -20.72 10.81
C ALA A 509 -13.57 -21.44 11.00
N LEU A 510 -12.98 -21.36 12.21
CA LEU A 510 -11.69 -21.96 12.53
C LEU A 510 -11.65 -23.49 12.39
N ARG A 511 -12.78 -24.17 12.55
CA ARG A 511 -12.88 -25.62 12.29
C ARG A 511 -12.80 -25.98 10.80
N LEU A 512 -13.13 -25.02 9.93
CA LEU A 512 -13.16 -25.18 8.48
C LEU A 512 -11.88 -24.69 7.80
N TYR A 513 -11.11 -23.80 8.45
CA TYR A 513 -9.82 -23.31 7.92
C TYR A 513 -8.74 -24.36 8.09
N SER A 514 -7.95 -24.58 7.02
CA SER A 514 -6.72 -25.36 7.08
C SER A 514 -5.61 -24.58 7.82
N ALA A 515 -4.53 -25.28 8.20
CA ALA A 515 -3.38 -24.65 8.83
C ALA A 515 -2.61 -23.72 7.86
N GLU A 516 -2.74 -23.95 6.56
CA GLU A 516 -2.05 -23.25 5.49
C GLU A 516 -2.71 -21.91 5.14
N GLU A 517 -3.98 -21.72 5.49
CA GLU A 517 -4.73 -20.49 5.24
C GLU A 517 -4.46 -19.44 6.34
N VAL A 518 -3.29 -18.86 6.28
CA VAL A 518 -2.70 -18.09 7.38
C VAL A 518 -3.48 -16.83 7.73
N LEU A 519 -3.88 -16.02 6.73
CA LEU A 519 -4.42 -14.68 6.97
C LEU A 519 -5.78 -14.71 7.67
N ASP A 520 -6.79 -15.32 7.03
CA ASP A 520 -8.16 -15.32 7.54
C ASP A 520 -8.26 -16.08 8.86
N ARG A 521 -7.51 -17.18 8.99
CA ARG A 521 -7.43 -17.95 10.22
C ARG A 521 -6.85 -17.12 11.38
N SER A 522 -5.79 -16.36 11.13
CA SER A 522 -5.19 -15.46 12.13
C SER A 522 -6.15 -14.35 12.53
N LEU A 523 -6.83 -13.74 11.57
CA LEU A 523 -7.82 -12.70 11.83
C LEU A 523 -9.03 -13.24 12.63
N ALA A 524 -9.49 -14.47 12.34
CA ALA A 524 -10.54 -15.12 13.10
C ALA A 524 -10.10 -15.39 14.55
N THR A 525 -8.86 -15.85 14.77
CA THR A 525 -8.29 -16.06 16.11
C THR A 525 -8.16 -14.74 16.88
N LEU A 526 -7.69 -13.66 16.23
CA LEU A 526 -7.67 -12.33 16.85
C LEU A 526 -9.08 -11.80 17.17
N GLY A 527 -10.08 -12.16 16.36
CA GLY A 527 -11.49 -11.92 16.67
C GLY A 527 -11.96 -12.64 17.94
N LEU A 528 -11.57 -13.92 18.14
CA LEU A 528 -11.83 -14.65 19.38
C LEU A 528 -11.11 -14.02 20.57
N ALA A 529 -9.86 -13.57 20.41
CA ALA A 529 -9.14 -12.86 21.46
C ALA A 529 -9.91 -11.61 21.92
N ARG A 530 -10.56 -10.88 20.99
CA ARG A 530 -11.44 -9.75 21.35
C ARG A 530 -12.71 -10.20 22.10
N CYS A 531 -13.24 -11.39 21.80
CA CYS A 531 -14.35 -11.97 22.58
C CYS A 531 -13.91 -12.32 24.01
N ARG A 532 -12.68 -12.84 24.19
CA ARG A 532 -12.09 -13.09 25.53
C ARG A 532 -11.94 -11.80 26.33
N LEU A 533 -11.41 -10.74 25.68
CA LEU A 533 -11.32 -9.42 26.31
C LEU A 533 -12.69 -8.89 26.76
N ALA A 534 -13.73 -9.13 25.97
CA ALA A 534 -15.09 -8.74 26.32
C ALA A 534 -15.69 -9.55 27.46
N ALA A 535 -15.23 -10.80 27.65
CA ALA A 535 -15.54 -11.65 28.81
C ALA A 535 -14.74 -11.31 30.07
N ASP A 536 -13.94 -10.22 30.02
CA ASP A 536 -13.05 -9.78 31.11
C ASP A 536 -11.87 -10.73 31.38
N GLU A 537 -11.38 -11.38 30.29
CA GLU A 537 -10.23 -12.31 30.27
C GLU A 537 -9.06 -11.69 29.50
N PRO A 538 -8.42 -10.59 29.98
CA PRO A 538 -7.42 -9.84 29.23
C PRO A 538 -6.12 -10.65 28.98
N GLU A 539 -5.71 -11.47 29.95
CA GLU A 539 -4.49 -12.28 29.82
C GLU A 539 -4.65 -13.34 28.73
N GLU A 540 -5.82 -14.00 28.69
CA GLU A 540 -6.13 -14.98 27.66
C GLU A 540 -6.23 -14.33 26.28
N ALA A 541 -6.81 -13.13 26.19
CA ALA A 541 -6.86 -12.37 24.96
C ALA A 541 -5.47 -12.04 24.42
N LEU A 542 -4.55 -11.58 25.28
CA LEU A 542 -3.17 -11.28 24.91
C LEU A 542 -2.38 -12.56 24.56
N ARG A 543 -2.59 -13.65 25.29
CA ARG A 543 -1.98 -14.95 25.01
C ARG A 543 -2.35 -15.44 23.61
N LEU A 544 -3.63 -15.47 23.28
CA LEU A 544 -4.11 -15.86 21.95
C LEU A 544 -3.54 -14.96 20.86
N GLY A 545 -3.51 -13.64 21.07
CA GLY A 545 -2.93 -12.69 20.13
C GLY A 545 -1.43 -12.92 19.90
N LYS A 546 -0.65 -13.13 20.98
CA LYS A 546 0.78 -13.39 20.94
C LYS A 546 1.09 -14.70 20.22
N GLU A 547 0.41 -15.78 20.56
CA GLU A 547 0.58 -17.09 19.92
C GLU A 547 0.24 -17.02 18.43
N THR A 548 -0.82 -16.31 18.05
CA THR A 548 -1.18 -16.11 16.64
C THR A 548 -0.06 -15.40 15.87
N LEU A 549 0.51 -14.34 16.44
CA LEU A 549 1.60 -13.59 15.78
C LEU A 549 2.87 -14.42 15.63
N LEU A 550 3.24 -15.16 16.67
CA LEU A 550 4.48 -15.94 16.68
C LEU A 550 4.40 -17.20 15.79
N ALA A 551 3.18 -17.77 15.65
CA ALA A 551 2.96 -18.94 14.80
C ALA A 551 3.04 -18.62 13.30
N VAL A 552 2.85 -17.35 12.90
CA VAL A 552 2.85 -16.94 11.50
C VAL A 552 4.27 -16.63 11.03
N PRO A 553 4.78 -17.28 9.95
CA PRO A 553 6.05 -16.93 9.33
C PRO A 553 6.09 -15.46 8.90
N ARG A 554 7.26 -14.83 8.95
CA ARG A 554 7.40 -13.38 8.69
C ARG A 554 6.86 -12.97 7.33
N GLU A 555 7.10 -13.76 6.31
CA GLU A 555 6.66 -13.53 4.94
C GLU A 555 5.14 -13.56 4.75
N HIS A 556 4.41 -14.20 5.67
CA HIS A 556 2.95 -14.25 5.69
C HIS A 556 2.30 -13.17 6.56
N ARG A 557 3.09 -12.39 7.31
CA ARG A 557 2.55 -11.36 8.20
C ARG A 557 2.08 -10.16 7.41
N SER A 558 0.80 -10.12 7.13
CA SER A 558 0.15 -9.00 6.45
C SER A 558 -0.04 -7.80 7.38
N GLU A 559 -0.08 -6.59 6.82
CA GLU A 559 -0.35 -5.37 7.60
C GLU A 559 -1.76 -5.40 8.23
N ILE A 560 -2.74 -6.03 7.58
CA ILE A 560 -4.09 -6.19 8.16
C ILE A 560 -4.02 -6.97 9.48
N MET A 561 -3.27 -8.08 9.50
CA MET A 561 -3.10 -8.92 10.69
C MET A 561 -2.36 -8.17 11.79
N VAL A 562 -1.25 -7.50 11.45
CA VAL A 562 -0.46 -6.71 12.41
C VAL A 562 -1.29 -5.58 13.02
N ARG A 563 -2.10 -4.88 12.21
CA ARG A 563 -3.03 -3.85 12.70
C ARG A 563 -4.10 -4.41 13.62
N ALA A 564 -4.68 -5.55 13.27
CA ALA A 564 -5.67 -6.21 14.12
C ALA A 564 -5.07 -6.59 15.49
N ALA A 565 -3.85 -7.12 15.48
CA ALA A 565 -3.12 -7.46 16.69
C ALA A 565 -2.75 -6.22 17.53
N ARG A 566 -2.26 -5.13 16.91
CA ARG A 566 -2.02 -3.86 17.61
C ARG A 566 -3.30 -3.33 18.26
N SER A 567 -4.41 -3.33 17.52
CA SER A 567 -5.70 -2.90 18.04
C SER A 567 -6.17 -3.72 19.24
N LEU A 568 -5.86 -5.03 19.29
CA LEU A 568 -6.14 -5.85 20.47
C LEU A 568 -5.35 -5.36 21.68
N GLY A 569 -4.03 -5.15 21.55
CA GLY A 569 -3.18 -4.63 22.61
C GLY A 569 -3.63 -3.27 23.13
N ASP A 570 -4.01 -2.35 22.21
CA ASP A 570 -4.52 -1.03 22.57
C ASP A 570 -5.86 -1.10 23.32
N CYS A 571 -6.75 -2.02 22.92
CA CYS A 571 -8.01 -2.25 23.61
C CYS A 571 -7.81 -2.81 25.04
N VAL A 572 -6.83 -3.70 25.23
CA VAL A 572 -6.49 -4.22 26.58
C VAL A 572 -5.89 -3.12 27.43
N ALA A 573 -4.90 -2.37 26.91
CA ALA A 573 -4.28 -1.26 27.62
C ALA A 573 -5.29 -0.18 28.02
N GLY A 574 -6.20 0.17 27.12
CA GLY A 574 -7.25 1.17 27.39
C GLY A 574 -8.27 0.74 28.45
N ARG A 575 -8.49 -0.57 28.65
CA ARG A 575 -9.47 -1.10 29.57
C ARG A 575 -8.87 -1.50 30.94
N HIS A 576 -7.68 -2.08 30.92
CA HIS A 576 -7.02 -2.68 32.10
C HIS A 576 -5.72 -1.98 32.49
N GLY A 577 -5.32 -0.91 31.77
CA GLY A 577 -4.07 -0.18 32.00
C GLY A 577 -2.84 -0.86 31.38
N GLU A 578 -1.69 -0.24 31.61
CA GLU A 578 -0.37 -0.74 31.13
C GLU A 578 0.16 -1.80 32.11
N VAL A 579 -0.43 -3.00 32.07
CA VAL A 579 0.06 -4.15 32.83
C VAL A 579 1.24 -4.81 32.12
N GLN A 580 2.07 -5.57 32.84
CA GLN A 580 3.26 -6.24 32.30
C GLN A 580 2.91 -7.09 31.05
N ALA A 581 1.78 -7.77 31.06
CA ALA A 581 1.33 -8.61 29.92
C ALA A 581 1.12 -7.77 28.62
N VAL A 582 0.70 -6.50 28.72
CA VAL A 582 0.58 -5.58 27.58
C VAL A 582 1.96 -5.21 27.04
N GLN A 583 2.93 -4.99 27.92
CA GLN A 583 4.31 -4.67 27.50
C GLN A 583 4.95 -5.86 26.77
N GLU A 584 4.84 -7.07 27.33
CA GLU A 584 5.32 -8.29 26.68
C GLU A 584 4.64 -8.56 25.33
N TYR A 585 3.36 -8.24 25.22
CA TYR A 585 2.64 -8.33 23.96
C TYR A 585 3.15 -7.32 22.91
N ARG A 586 3.41 -6.07 23.33
CA ARG A 586 4.00 -5.05 22.44
C ARG A 586 5.42 -5.39 21.99
N GLU A 587 6.23 -5.99 22.87
CA GLU A 587 7.55 -6.51 22.49
C GLU A 587 7.43 -7.61 21.43
N ALA A 588 6.45 -8.51 21.58
CA ALA A 588 6.17 -9.53 20.57
C ALA A 588 5.72 -8.90 19.22
N LEU A 589 4.94 -7.81 19.25
CA LEU A 589 4.54 -7.06 18.05
C LEU A 589 5.72 -6.36 17.34
N VAL A 590 6.73 -5.92 18.08
CA VAL A 590 7.95 -5.30 17.51
C VAL A 590 8.87 -6.35 16.92
N SER A 591 8.93 -7.52 17.56
CA SER A 591 9.75 -8.66 17.11
C SER A 591 9.12 -9.42 15.94
N ALA A 592 7.84 -9.24 15.77
CA ALA A 592 7.04 -9.80 14.67
C ALA A 592 7.13 -8.95 13.41
#